data_7286d491015a6452ac80f0e133878a86
#
_entry.id   7286d491015a6452ac80f0e133878a86
#
_cell.length_a   1.000
_cell.length_b   1.000
_cell.length_c   1.000
_cell.angle_alpha   90.00
_cell.angle_beta   90.00
_cell.angle_gamma   90.00
#
_symmetry.space_group_name_H-M   'P 1'
#
loop_
_entity.id
_entity.type
_entity.pdbx_description
1 polymer ?
#
loop_
_entity_poly.entity_id
_entity_poly.type
_entity_poly.pdbx_seq_one_letter_code
_entity_poly.pdbx_strand_id
1 'polypeptide(L)'
;MAVRLNHTIVAAHDKDSAAMFLIEILGLPAPLLLGPFAVVRVSDDTSLDYIDADGEITSQHYAFLVSEIEFDEIFARIRERRLSFWADPGRHERDQINTWDGGRGLYFDDPNGHLLEIITRPYGSGGTTASRPHPLVAPTLGSESLEGRRSGH
;
A
#
# COMPACT_ATOMS: atom_id res chain seq x y z
N MET A 1 23.86 -8.11 -7.03
CA MET A 1 22.93 -7.44 -6.12
C MET A 1 22.20 -6.35 -6.86
N ALA A 2 20.95 -6.30 -6.61
CA ALA A 2 20.06 -5.42 -7.31
C ALA A 2 20.17 -3.96 -6.87
N VAL A 3 19.67 -3.08 -7.72
CA VAL A 3 19.35 -1.70 -7.38
C VAL A 3 18.32 -1.71 -6.24
N ARG A 4 18.48 -0.83 -5.26
CA ARG A 4 17.54 -0.67 -4.13
C ARG A 4 16.97 0.74 -4.13
N LEU A 5 15.69 0.86 -3.82
CA LEU A 5 15.08 2.16 -3.62
C LEU A 5 15.62 2.78 -2.33
N ASN A 6 16.23 3.96 -2.40
CA ASN A 6 16.75 4.65 -1.22
C ASN A 6 15.71 5.59 -0.61
N HIS A 7 15.13 6.47 -1.41
CA HIS A 7 14.12 7.42 -0.95
C HIS A 7 13.23 7.88 -2.09
N THR A 8 12.08 8.41 -1.73
CA THR A 8 11.19 9.14 -2.64
C THR A 8 10.60 10.34 -1.93
N ILE A 9 10.31 11.40 -2.67
CA ILE A 9 9.72 12.62 -2.12
C ILE A 9 8.20 12.48 -2.17
N VAL A 10 7.55 12.78 -1.04
CA VAL A 10 6.10 12.70 -0.89
C VAL A 10 5.56 14.09 -0.58
N ALA A 11 4.69 14.61 -1.47
CA ALA A 11 4.05 15.90 -1.26
C ALA A 11 2.99 15.82 -0.16
N ALA A 12 2.95 16.82 0.71
CA ALA A 12 2.00 16.93 1.81
C ALA A 12 1.58 18.39 2.01
N HIS A 13 0.37 18.62 2.50
CA HIS A 13 -0.06 19.95 2.88
C HIS A 13 0.71 20.45 4.10
N ASP A 14 1.01 19.55 5.03
CA ASP A 14 1.87 19.78 6.20
C ASP A 14 2.75 18.54 6.38
N LYS A 15 4.03 18.69 6.05
CA LYS A 15 4.99 17.57 6.09
C LYS A 15 5.12 16.94 7.46
N ASP A 16 5.07 17.76 8.52
CA ASP A 16 5.24 17.25 9.88
C ASP A 16 4.03 16.41 10.31
N SER A 17 2.82 16.89 10.04
CA SER A 17 1.59 16.13 10.32
C SER A 17 1.53 14.86 9.49
N ALA A 18 1.91 14.90 8.22
CA ALA A 18 1.92 13.73 7.34
C ALA A 18 2.93 12.68 7.79
N ALA A 19 4.14 13.11 8.14
CA ALA A 19 5.17 12.24 8.68
C ALA A 19 4.73 11.58 9.99
N MET A 20 4.16 12.34 10.91
CA MET A 20 3.67 11.81 12.19
C MET A 20 2.53 10.83 12.02
N PHE A 21 1.62 11.09 11.08
CA PHE A 21 0.54 10.14 10.75
C PHE A 21 1.12 8.78 10.34
N LEU A 22 2.06 8.76 9.40
CA LEU A 22 2.66 7.51 8.94
C LEU A 22 3.41 6.79 10.06
N ILE A 23 4.21 7.52 10.81
CA ILE A 23 4.99 6.99 11.95
C ILE A 23 4.07 6.36 12.99
N GLU A 24 2.99 7.04 13.36
CA GLU A 24 2.08 6.57 14.39
C GLU A 24 1.25 5.36 13.93
N ILE A 25 0.88 5.29 12.66
CA ILE A 25 0.12 4.15 12.13
C ILE A 25 1.03 2.94 11.93
N LEU A 26 2.19 3.11 11.29
CA LEU A 26 3.09 2.00 10.99
C LEU A 26 4.00 1.61 12.15
N GLY A 27 4.10 2.42 13.20
CA GLY A 27 4.98 2.16 14.33
C GLY A 27 6.45 2.39 13.99
N LEU A 28 6.76 3.47 13.29
CA LEU A 28 8.11 3.80 12.81
C LEU A 28 8.85 4.74 13.78
N PRO A 29 10.19 4.84 13.65
CA PRO A 29 10.98 5.79 14.43
C PRO A 29 10.62 7.25 14.11
N ALA A 30 10.93 8.17 15.05
CA ALA A 30 10.74 9.60 14.87
C ALA A 30 11.38 10.09 13.57
N PRO A 31 10.79 11.13 12.91
CA PRO A 31 11.32 11.61 11.65
C PRO A 31 12.63 12.36 11.85
N LEU A 32 13.48 12.33 10.83
CA LEU A 32 14.67 13.16 10.74
C LEU A 32 14.34 14.40 9.91
N LEU A 33 14.62 15.58 10.45
CA LEU A 33 14.43 16.84 9.73
C LEU A 33 15.69 17.17 8.94
N LEU A 34 15.60 17.16 7.61
CA LEU A 34 16.70 17.48 6.69
C LEU A 34 16.25 18.53 5.69
N GLY A 35 16.76 19.76 5.84
CA GLY A 35 16.37 20.86 4.96
C GLY A 35 14.86 21.04 4.91
N PRO A 36 14.23 21.00 3.73
CA PRO A 36 12.78 21.14 3.59
C PRO A 36 12.01 19.86 3.89
N PHE A 37 12.69 18.74 4.24
CA PHE A 37 12.08 17.42 4.35
C PHE A 37 11.87 16.98 5.79
N ALA A 38 10.74 16.31 6.03
CA ALA A 38 10.55 15.41 7.16
C ALA A 38 10.75 13.97 6.65
N VAL A 39 11.88 13.39 7.00
CA VAL A 39 12.33 12.09 6.49
C VAL A 39 11.82 10.97 7.40
N VAL A 40 10.98 10.09 6.87
CA VAL A 40 10.45 8.91 7.58
C VAL A 40 11.15 7.66 7.09
N ARG A 41 11.92 7.02 7.95
CA ARG A 41 12.53 5.73 7.63
C ARG A 41 11.51 4.62 7.76
N VAL A 42 11.20 3.98 6.63
CA VAL A 42 10.29 2.83 6.61
C VAL A 42 11.03 1.51 6.79
N SER A 43 12.31 1.48 6.43
CA SER A 43 13.20 0.34 6.65
C SER A 43 14.65 0.85 6.72
N ASP A 44 15.61 -0.05 6.91
CA ASP A 44 17.03 0.32 6.96
C ASP A 44 17.51 0.98 5.67
N ASP A 45 16.90 0.64 4.54
CA ASP A 45 17.34 1.05 3.20
C ASP A 45 16.48 2.13 2.56
N THR A 46 15.27 2.39 3.07
CA THR A 46 14.28 3.20 2.34
C THR A 46 13.62 4.22 3.25
N SER A 47 13.48 5.45 2.76
CA SER A 47 12.71 6.50 3.43
C SER A 47 11.68 7.14 2.51
N LEU A 48 10.64 7.68 3.12
CA LEU A 48 9.70 8.61 2.50
C LEU A 48 10.02 10.01 3.03
N ASP A 49 10.36 10.91 2.12
CA ASP A 49 10.79 12.26 2.45
C ASP A 49 9.62 13.22 2.17
N TYR A 50 8.88 13.58 3.23
CA TYR A 50 7.74 14.48 3.10
C TYR A 50 8.19 15.92 2.91
N ILE A 51 7.57 16.61 1.96
CA ILE A 51 7.81 18.02 1.67
C ILE A 51 6.49 18.78 1.65
N ASP A 52 6.51 20.02 2.16
CA ASP A 52 5.34 20.91 2.06
C ASP A 52 5.04 21.24 0.60
N ALA A 53 3.79 21.14 0.20
CA ALA A 53 3.33 21.49 -1.12
C ALA A 53 2.04 22.32 -1.03
N ASP A 54 2.00 23.40 -1.79
CA ASP A 54 0.81 24.23 -1.92
C ASP A 54 -0.10 23.70 -3.02
N GLY A 55 -1.39 23.94 -2.86
CA GLY A 55 -2.38 23.59 -3.88
C GLY A 55 -2.75 22.12 -3.89
N GLU A 56 -3.16 21.65 -5.05
CA GLU A 56 -3.64 20.29 -5.25
C GLU A 56 -2.48 19.29 -5.26
N ILE A 57 -2.63 18.21 -4.51
CA ILE A 57 -1.64 17.12 -4.44
C ILE A 57 -2.15 15.95 -5.26
N THR A 58 -1.34 15.49 -6.22
CA THR A 58 -1.63 14.27 -6.97
C THR A 58 -1.50 13.07 -6.05
N SER A 59 -2.56 12.28 -5.93
CA SER A 59 -2.55 11.05 -5.14
C SER A 59 -1.51 10.07 -5.68
N GLN A 60 -0.69 9.55 -4.78
CA GLN A 60 0.26 8.47 -5.05
C GLN A 60 -0.17 7.23 -4.28
N HIS A 61 0.42 6.09 -4.64
CA HIS A 61 0.17 4.82 -3.96
C HIS A 61 1.47 4.27 -3.39
N TYR A 62 1.44 3.94 -2.09
CA TYR A 62 2.56 3.33 -1.39
C TYR A 62 2.08 2.07 -0.67
N ALA A 63 2.74 0.95 -0.94
CA ALA A 63 2.45 -0.34 -0.32
C ALA A 63 3.64 -0.78 0.53
N PHE A 64 3.35 -1.23 1.74
CA PHE A 64 4.35 -1.65 2.71
C PHE A 64 4.20 -3.15 2.98
N LEU A 65 5.31 -3.88 2.83
CA LEU A 65 5.37 -5.28 3.21
C LEU A 65 5.65 -5.36 4.72
N VAL A 66 4.76 -5.99 5.46
CA VAL A 66 4.84 -6.12 6.91
C VAL A 66 4.72 -7.58 7.33
N SER A 67 5.19 -7.91 8.53
CA SER A 67 4.95 -9.22 9.12
C SER A 67 3.49 -9.36 9.56
N GLU A 68 3.06 -10.59 9.84
CA GLU A 68 1.72 -10.84 10.37
C GLU A 68 1.49 -10.14 11.71
N ILE A 69 2.51 -10.11 12.57
CA ILE A 69 2.45 -9.41 13.86
C ILE A 69 2.33 -7.89 13.65
N GLU A 70 3.14 -7.32 12.78
CA GLU A 70 3.06 -5.90 12.44
C GLU A 70 1.71 -5.55 11.81
N PHE A 71 1.17 -6.43 10.97
CA PHE A 71 -0.17 -6.23 10.40
C PHE A 71 -1.23 -6.10 11.51
N ASP A 72 -1.22 -6.98 12.49
CA ASP A 72 -2.17 -6.94 13.61
C ASP A 72 -2.03 -5.63 14.40
N GLU A 73 -0.82 -5.18 14.66
CA GLU A 73 -0.56 -3.94 15.39
C GLU A 73 -1.02 -2.70 14.60
N ILE A 74 -0.71 -2.64 13.32
CA ILE A 74 -1.10 -1.54 12.42
C ILE A 74 -2.61 -1.52 12.26
N PHE A 75 -3.22 -2.67 12.03
CA PHE A 75 -4.67 -2.80 11.88
C PHE A 75 -5.40 -2.35 13.14
N ALA A 76 -4.90 -2.69 14.32
CA ALA A 76 -5.45 -2.22 15.59
C ALA A 76 -5.42 -0.68 15.68
N ARG A 77 -4.30 -0.05 15.29
CA ARG A 77 -4.17 1.42 15.29
C ARG A 77 -5.13 2.10 14.32
N ILE A 78 -5.30 1.53 13.13
CA ILE A 78 -6.26 2.01 12.13
C ILE A 78 -7.68 2.00 12.70
N ARG A 79 -8.06 0.91 13.36
CA ARG A 79 -9.39 0.76 13.97
C ARG A 79 -9.59 1.66 15.17
N GLU A 80 -8.61 1.78 16.07
CA GLU A 80 -8.64 2.65 17.22
C GLU A 80 -8.83 4.11 16.84
N ARG A 81 -8.21 4.53 15.75
CA ARG A 81 -8.33 5.90 15.20
C ARG A 81 -9.55 6.09 14.31
N ARG A 82 -10.35 5.04 14.12
CA ARG A 82 -11.55 5.06 13.27
C ARG A 82 -11.26 5.54 11.85
N LEU A 83 -10.10 5.19 11.32
CA LEU A 83 -9.76 5.46 9.93
C LEU A 83 -10.57 4.55 9.02
N SER A 84 -10.99 5.08 7.87
CA SER A 84 -11.59 4.27 6.82
C SER A 84 -10.53 3.35 6.19
N PHE A 85 -10.90 2.11 5.94
CA PHE A 85 -10.05 1.15 5.26
C PHE A 85 -10.88 0.23 4.36
N TRP A 86 -10.22 -0.38 3.38
CA TRP A 86 -10.86 -1.20 2.36
C TRP A 86 -10.00 -2.40 2.03
N ALA A 87 -10.66 -3.46 1.54
CA ALA A 87 -9.95 -4.64 1.02
C ALA A 87 -9.37 -4.41 -0.38
N ASP A 88 -9.88 -3.41 -1.11
CA ASP A 88 -9.55 -3.14 -2.50
C ASP A 88 -9.06 -1.70 -2.73
N PRO A 89 -8.21 -1.47 -3.76
CA PRO A 89 -7.71 -0.13 -4.06
C PRO A 89 -8.79 0.82 -4.61
N GLY A 90 -9.86 0.28 -5.14
CA GLY A 90 -10.99 1.06 -5.67
C GLY A 90 -11.95 1.57 -4.61
N ARG A 91 -11.71 1.25 -3.35
CA ARG A 91 -12.54 1.66 -2.19
C ARG A 91 -13.98 1.17 -2.26
N HIS A 92 -14.20 -0.05 -2.78
CA HIS A 92 -15.52 -0.67 -2.87
C HIS A 92 -15.84 -1.56 -1.67
N GLU A 93 -14.85 -2.25 -1.13
CA GLU A 93 -15.01 -3.23 -0.05
C GLU A 93 -14.62 -2.62 1.29
N ARG A 94 -15.46 -1.71 1.78
CA ARG A 94 -15.21 -0.96 3.02
C ARG A 94 -15.27 -1.87 4.25
N ASP A 95 -14.43 -1.54 5.22
CA ASP A 95 -14.33 -2.23 6.52
C ASP A 95 -13.96 -3.72 6.41
N GLN A 96 -13.28 -4.06 5.31
CA GLN A 96 -12.81 -5.41 5.03
C GLN A 96 -11.32 -5.43 4.74
N ILE A 97 -10.71 -6.58 4.97
CA ILE A 97 -9.33 -6.86 4.55
C ILE A 97 -9.36 -7.92 3.45
N ASN A 98 -8.31 -7.99 2.64
CA ASN A 98 -8.16 -9.06 1.67
C ASN A 98 -7.21 -10.14 2.19
N THR A 99 -7.26 -11.30 1.55
CA THR A 99 -6.42 -12.46 1.86
C THR A 99 -5.68 -12.98 0.62
N TRP A 100 -5.30 -12.08 -0.27
CA TRP A 100 -4.60 -12.43 -1.50
C TRP A 100 -3.25 -13.08 -1.23
N ASP A 101 -2.85 -13.99 -2.10
CA ASP A 101 -1.58 -14.71 -2.03
C ASP A 101 -1.39 -15.55 -0.75
N GLY A 102 -2.47 -15.84 -0.03
CA GLY A 102 -2.39 -16.53 1.27
C GLY A 102 -1.91 -15.64 2.41
N GLY A 103 -1.85 -14.34 2.19
CA GLY A 103 -1.52 -13.35 3.21
C GLY A 103 -2.72 -12.53 3.61
N ARG A 104 -2.45 -11.31 4.10
CA ARG A 104 -3.47 -10.32 4.43
C ARG A 104 -3.07 -8.96 3.88
N GLY A 105 -4.05 -8.15 3.52
CA GLY A 105 -3.82 -6.80 3.03
C GLY A 105 -5.01 -5.88 3.30
N LEU A 106 -4.75 -4.58 3.36
CA LEU A 106 -5.77 -3.55 3.39
C LEU A 106 -5.23 -2.23 2.82
N TYR A 107 -6.15 -1.37 2.44
CA TYR A 107 -5.89 -0.04 1.91
C TYR A 107 -6.48 1.02 2.82
N PHE A 108 -5.78 2.14 2.98
CA PHE A 108 -6.27 3.28 3.74
C PHE A 108 -5.67 4.58 3.18
N ASP A 109 -6.30 5.71 3.45
CA ASP A 109 -5.82 7.00 2.97
C ASP A 109 -4.96 7.71 4.03
N ASP A 110 -3.93 8.43 3.55
CA ASP A 110 -3.23 9.40 4.38
C ASP A 110 -3.97 10.75 4.39
N PRO A 111 -3.55 11.74 5.22
CA PRO A 111 -4.23 13.04 5.28
C PRO A 111 -4.21 13.84 3.98
N ASN A 112 -3.34 13.50 3.03
CA ASN A 112 -3.17 14.22 1.76
C ASN A 112 -3.90 13.55 0.58
N GLY A 113 -4.57 12.44 0.83
CA GLY A 113 -5.23 11.66 -0.21
C GLY A 113 -4.32 10.65 -0.91
N HIS A 114 -3.12 10.40 -0.41
CA HIS A 114 -2.31 9.27 -0.89
C HIS A 114 -2.94 7.96 -0.43
N LEU A 115 -2.97 6.98 -1.32
CA LEU A 115 -3.50 5.65 -1.01
C LEU A 115 -2.37 4.79 -0.45
N LEU A 116 -2.52 4.37 0.79
CA LEU A 116 -1.56 3.51 1.47
C LEU A 116 -2.09 2.08 1.54
N GLU A 117 -1.17 1.14 1.55
CA GLU A 117 -1.49 -0.28 1.63
C GLU A 117 -0.49 -0.99 2.52
N ILE A 118 -0.97 -1.94 3.32
CA ILE A 118 -0.12 -2.92 4.00
C ILE A 118 -0.44 -4.32 3.50
N ILE A 119 0.60 -5.11 3.26
CA ILE A 119 0.49 -6.50 2.80
C ILE A 119 1.46 -7.38 3.59
N THR A 120 1.06 -8.60 3.87
CA THR A 120 1.94 -9.57 4.56
C THR A 120 2.66 -10.49 3.59
N ARG A 121 2.28 -10.49 2.31
CA ARG A 121 2.97 -11.24 1.25
C ARG A 121 3.09 -10.39 -0.01
N PRO A 122 4.23 -10.47 -0.71
CA PRO A 122 4.40 -9.74 -1.96
C PRO A 122 3.36 -10.10 -3.01
N TYR A 123 3.00 -9.17 -3.85
CA TYR A 123 2.07 -9.38 -4.95
C TYR A 123 2.51 -10.51 -5.85
N GLY A 124 1.59 -11.43 -6.11
CA GLY A 124 1.82 -12.56 -6.98
C GLY A 124 2.68 -13.66 -6.36
N SER A 125 3.11 -13.53 -5.10
CA SER A 125 3.97 -14.53 -4.45
C SER A 125 3.28 -15.90 -4.30
N GLY A 126 1.94 -15.93 -4.27
CA GLY A 126 1.16 -17.17 -4.29
C GLY A 126 0.95 -17.75 -5.69
N GLY A 127 1.30 -17.00 -6.74
CA GLY A 127 1.02 -17.38 -8.13
C GLY A 127 -0.46 -17.65 -8.36
N THR A 128 -0.78 -18.53 -9.31
CA THR A 128 -2.15 -18.96 -9.59
C THR A 128 -2.60 -20.13 -8.73
N THR A 129 -1.70 -20.70 -7.92
CA THR A 129 -1.96 -21.90 -7.09
C THR A 129 -2.42 -21.56 -5.68
N ALA A 130 -2.31 -20.28 -5.26
CA ALA A 130 -2.85 -19.85 -3.98
C ALA A 130 -4.38 -20.00 -3.95
N SER A 131 -4.93 -20.25 -2.77
CA SER A 131 -6.39 -20.37 -2.60
C SER A 131 -7.12 -19.06 -2.97
N ARG A 132 -6.43 -17.92 -2.81
CA ARG A 132 -6.88 -16.61 -3.28
C ARG A 132 -5.72 -15.90 -3.98
N PRO A 133 -5.51 -16.14 -5.29
CA PRO A 133 -4.49 -15.46 -6.05
C PRO A 133 -4.73 -13.94 -6.06
N HIS A 134 -3.65 -13.19 -6.18
CA HIS A 134 -3.78 -11.74 -6.35
C HIS A 134 -4.58 -11.44 -7.62
N PRO A 135 -5.53 -10.48 -7.62
CA PRO A 135 -6.38 -10.19 -8.77
C PRO A 135 -5.62 -9.89 -10.07
N LEU A 136 -4.40 -9.33 -9.99
CA LEU A 136 -3.58 -9.04 -11.17
C LEU A 136 -2.96 -10.29 -11.81
N VAL A 137 -2.86 -11.41 -11.11
CA VAL A 137 -2.33 -12.69 -11.63
C VAL A 137 -3.41 -13.72 -11.85
N ALA A 138 -4.63 -13.47 -11.35
CA ALA A 138 -5.77 -14.34 -11.59
C ALA A 138 -6.15 -14.32 -13.09
N PRO A 139 -6.53 -15.48 -13.71
CA PRO A 139 -6.97 -15.48 -15.09
C PRO A 139 -8.20 -14.59 -15.24
N THR A 140 -8.15 -13.67 -16.23
CA THR A 140 -9.29 -12.83 -16.56
C THR A 140 -10.33 -13.66 -17.32
N LEU A 141 -11.61 -13.55 -16.94
CA LEU A 141 -12.74 -14.27 -17.55
C LEU A 141 -12.96 -14.00 -19.07
N GLY A 142 -12.09 -13.24 -19.71
CA GLY A 142 -12.21 -12.87 -21.12
C GLY A 142 -11.24 -13.59 -22.07
N SER A 143 -10.30 -14.40 -21.58
CA SER A 143 -9.29 -15.05 -22.43
C SER A 143 -9.71 -16.41 -23.01
N GLU A 144 -10.81 -16.99 -22.54
CA GLU A 144 -11.27 -18.31 -23.01
C GLU A 144 -12.22 -18.25 -24.20
N SER A 145 -12.66 -17.08 -24.66
CA SER A 145 -13.69 -16.98 -25.70
C SER A 145 -13.17 -16.75 -27.12
N LEU A 146 -11.86 -16.76 -27.37
CA LEU A 146 -11.30 -16.48 -28.70
C LEU A 146 -10.70 -17.68 -29.43
N GLU A 147 -10.60 -18.85 -28.81
CA GLU A 147 -10.09 -20.07 -29.49
C GLU A 147 -11.17 -20.99 -30.06
N GLY A 148 -12.43 -20.64 -29.93
CA GLY A 148 -13.57 -21.47 -30.35
C GLY A 148 -14.17 -21.18 -31.73
N ARG A 149 -13.58 -20.30 -32.57
CA ARG A 149 -14.17 -19.98 -33.87
C ARG A 149 -13.14 -19.95 -35.00
N ARG A 150 -12.51 -21.07 -35.26
CA ARG A 150 -11.93 -21.34 -36.57
C ARG A 150 -12.03 -22.83 -36.89
N SER A 151 -13.23 -23.25 -37.26
CA SER A 151 -13.42 -24.40 -38.11
C SER A 151 -14.80 -24.32 -38.69
N GLY A 152 -14.85 -23.95 -39.96
CA GLY A 152 -16.10 -23.94 -40.70
C GLY A 152 -15.98 -23.16 -42.00
N HIS A 153 -15.34 -23.74 -42.96
CA HIS A 153 -15.43 -23.78 -44.44
C HIS A 153 -14.09 -23.64 -45.10
#